data_a43336085abd5d16ae95ff40967cc112
#
_entry.id   a43336085abd5d16ae95ff40967cc112
#
_cell.length_a   1.000
_cell.length_b   1.000
_cell.length_c   1.000
_cell.angle_alpha   90.00
_cell.angle_beta   90.00
_cell.angle_gamma   90.00
#
_symmetry.space_group_name_H-M   'P 1'
#
loop_
_entity.id
_entity.type
_entity.pdbx_description
1 polymer ?
#
loop_
_entity_poly.entity_id
_entity_poly.type
_entity_poly.pdbx_seq_one_letter_code
_entity_poly.pdbx_strand_id
1 'polypeptide(L)'
;FIFQDCNLLDTLTAFENIALALSIVRTPAGEIREQVEENARLLGIQDCLDKYPYQMSGGQQQRCAAARAIVTRPALVLADEPTGALDSRSARMLLERLEELNQIRQTTILMVTHDAFTASCCHRVIFLRDGQIFLELSRGGMDRRAFFAQIIRVVSQLGGEMEDVL
;
A
#
# COMPACT_ATOMS: atom_id res chain seq x y z
N PHE A 1 -3.22 -3.58 8.09
CA PHE A 1 -3.96 -3.69 6.84
C PHE A 1 -4.11 -2.32 6.17
N ILE A 2 -3.96 -2.27 4.85
CA ILE A 2 -4.26 -1.12 3.99
C ILE A 2 -5.35 -1.60 3.02
N PHE A 3 -6.51 -0.99 3.06
CA PHE A 3 -7.66 -1.33 2.21
C PHE A 3 -7.85 -0.29 1.11
N GLN A 4 -8.52 -0.65 0.03
CA GLN A 4 -8.88 0.24 -1.06
C GLN A 4 -9.66 1.46 -0.57
N ASP A 5 -10.63 1.27 0.32
CA ASP A 5 -11.53 2.34 0.84
C ASP A 5 -10.95 3.09 2.04
N CYS A 6 -9.64 3.00 2.31
CA CYS A 6 -8.93 3.66 3.42
C CYS A 6 -9.43 3.28 4.83
N ASN A 7 -10.72 3.11 5.03
CA ASN A 7 -11.39 2.80 6.30
C ASN A 7 -10.93 3.71 7.45
N LEU A 8 -10.81 5.01 7.20
CA LEU A 8 -10.57 6.02 8.23
C LEU A 8 -11.86 6.30 9.02
N LEU A 9 -11.69 6.67 10.27
CA LEU A 9 -12.80 7.12 11.11
C LEU A 9 -13.03 8.62 10.85
N ASP A 10 -14.18 8.96 10.28
CA ASP A 10 -14.52 10.33 9.86
C ASP A 10 -14.63 11.33 11.04
N THR A 11 -14.86 10.82 12.24
CA THR A 11 -14.97 11.60 13.47
C THR A 11 -13.62 11.90 14.11
N LEU A 12 -12.54 11.33 13.60
CA LEU A 12 -11.18 11.52 14.07
C LEU A 12 -10.33 12.24 13.01
N THR A 13 -9.42 13.10 13.46
CA THR A 13 -8.40 13.70 12.61
C THR A 13 -7.43 12.64 12.07
N ALA A 14 -6.60 12.99 11.09
CA ALA A 14 -5.56 12.09 10.59
C ALA A 14 -4.58 11.69 11.71
N PHE A 15 -4.22 12.62 12.59
CA PHE A 15 -3.41 12.32 13.76
C PHE A 15 -4.06 11.26 14.64
N GLU A 16 -5.33 11.45 15.00
CA GLU A 16 -6.08 10.53 15.87
C GLU A 16 -6.31 9.16 15.22
N ASN A 17 -6.56 9.11 13.92
CA ASN A 17 -6.66 7.86 13.17
C ASN A 17 -5.37 7.04 13.25
N ILE A 18 -4.20 7.69 13.15
CA ILE A 18 -2.90 7.01 13.27
C ILE A 18 -2.61 6.65 14.74
N ALA A 19 -2.84 7.59 15.67
CA ALA A 19 -2.61 7.40 17.10
C ALA A 19 -3.45 6.27 17.70
N LEU A 20 -4.63 6.01 17.14
CA LEU A 20 -5.52 4.93 17.59
C LEU A 20 -4.81 3.56 17.55
N ALA A 21 -4.04 3.28 16.50
CA ALA A 21 -3.30 2.02 16.39
C ALA A 21 -2.26 1.86 17.53
N LEU A 22 -1.58 2.94 17.89
CA LEU A 22 -0.62 2.97 19.02
C LEU A 22 -1.32 2.80 20.36
N SER A 23 -2.49 3.42 20.52
CA SER A 23 -3.30 3.30 21.74
C SER A 23 -3.79 1.86 21.98
N ILE A 24 -4.19 1.17 20.93
CA ILE A 24 -4.61 -0.25 20.98
C ILE A 24 -3.47 -1.15 21.47
N VAL A 25 -2.24 -0.91 21.03
CA VAL A 25 -1.06 -1.67 21.49
C VAL A 25 -0.46 -1.14 22.78
N ARG A 26 -1.13 -0.17 23.45
CA ARG A 26 -0.77 0.41 24.74
C ARG A 26 0.59 1.12 24.73
N THR A 27 0.93 1.81 23.65
CA THR A 27 2.10 2.68 23.59
C THR A 27 1.99 3.79 24.65
N PRO A 28 3.07 4.11 25.38
CA PRO A 28 3.07 5.21 26.35
C PRO A 28 2.64 6.54 25.71
N ALA A 29 1.75 7.29 26.39
CA ALA A 29 1.18 8.52 25.84
C ALA A 29 2.23 9.56 25.41
N GLY A 30 3.37 9.62 26.11
CA GLY A 30 4.48 10.53 25.77
C GLY A 30 5.18 10.21 24.44
N GLU A 31 5.05 8.98 23.94
CA GLU A 31 5.72 8.53 22.69
C GLU A 31 4.79 8.62 21.46
N ILE A 32 3.47 8.68 21.69
CA ILE A 32 2.48 8.61 20.58
C ILE A 32 2.70 9.73 19.58
N ARG A 33 2.86 10.97 20.03
CA ARG A 33 3.01 12.12 19.14
C ARG A 33 4.22 11.98 18.23
N GLU A 34 5.37 11.65 18.77
CA GLU A 34 6.61 11.50 18.01
C GLU A 34 6.47 10.39 16.95
N GLN A 35 5.91 9.24 17.34
CA GLN A 35 5.72 8.12 16.40
C GLN A 35 4.72 8.46 15.29
N VAL A 36 3.64 9.18 15.59
CA VAL A 36 2.67 9.64 14.58
C VAL A 36 3.34 10.61 13.60
N GLU A 37 4.06 11.62 14.11
CA GLU A 37 4.72 12.63 13.27
C GLU A 37 5.82 12.02 12.40
N GLU A 38 6.60 11.06 12.91
CA GLU A 38 7.60 10.30 12.13
C GLU A 38 6.94 9.58 10.94
N ASN A 39 5.86 8.83 11.20
CA ASN A 39 5.17 8.07 10.16
C ASN A 39 4.41 8.97 9.18
N ALA A 40 3.83 10.08 9.65
CA ALA A 40 3.20 11.08 8.79
C ALA A 40 4.22 11.72 7.82
N ARG A 41 5.44 11.99 8.30
CA ARG A 41 6.54 12.51 7.47
C ARG A 41 6.96 11.49 6.43
N LEU A 42 7.13 10.24 6.82
CA LEU A 42 7.47 9.14 5.91
C LEU A 42 6.44 9.01 4.77
N LEU A 43 5.15 9.14 5.09
CA LEU A 43 4.05 9.05 4.11
C LEU A 43 3.71 10.39 3.43
N GLY A 44 4.40 11.49 3.77
CA GLY A 44 4.19 12.80 3.17
C GLY A 44 2.79 13.39 3.46
N ILE A 45 2.32 13.26 4.70
CA ILE A 45 1.01 13.77 5.16
C ILE A 45 1.09 14.60 6.45
N GLN A 46 2.28 15.06 6.82
CA GLN A 46 2.45 15.87 8.04
C GLN A 46 1.55 17.12 8.07
N ASP A 47 1.29 17.72 6.89
CA ASP A 47 0.44 18.92 6.75
C ASP A 47 -1.07 18.59 6.82
N CYS A 48 -1.40 17.33 7.03
CA CYS A 48 -2.78 16.85 7.09
C CYS A 48 -3.15 16.32 8.49
N LEU A 49 -2.25 16.31 9.45
CA LEU A 49 -2.47 15.68 10.76
C LEU A 49 -3.68 16.25 11.51
N ASP A 50 -3.95 17.54 11.38
CA ASP A 50 -5.09 18.21 12.04
C ASP A 50 -6.38 18.15 11.20
N LYS A 51 -6.36 17.53 10.01
CA LYS A 51 -7.51 17.44 9.11
C LYS A 51 -8.33 16.19 9.39
N TYR A 52 -9.64 16.32 9.24
CA TYR A 52 -10.55 15.18 9.17
C TYR A 52 -10.52 14.53 7.78
N PRO A 53 -10.89 13.24 7.64
CA PRO A 53 -10.89 12.55 6.35
C PRO A 53 -11.60 13.31 5.23
N TYR A 54 -12.77 13.90 5.49
CA TYR A 54 -13.53 14.67 4.51
C TYR A 54 -12.83 15.98 4.03
N GLN A 55 -11.77 16.42 4.71
CA GLN A 55 -10.93 17.56 4.33
C GLN A 55 -9.69 17.16 3.54
N MET A 56 -9.48 15.86 3.33
CA MET A 56 -8.31 15.28 2.69
C MET A 56 -8.65 14.77 1.29
N SER A 57 -7.70 14.85 0.36
CA SER A 57 -7.84 14.16 -0.94
C SER A 57 -7.77 12.64 -0.75
N GLY A 58 -8.33 11.85 -1.68
CA GLY A 58 -8.29 10.39 -1.61
C GLY A 58 -6.87 9.83 -1.45
N GLY A 59 -5.88 10.42 -2.15
CA GLY A 59 -4.48 10.06 -1.98
C GLY A 59 -3.90 10.39 -0.61
N GLN A 60 -4.35 11.49 0.03
CA GLN A 60 -3.97 11.81 1.42
C GLN A 60 -4.62 10.84 2.40
N GLN A 61 -5.89 10.52 2.21
CA GLN A 61 -6.61 9.53 3.02
C GLN A 61 -5.92 8.16 2.96
N GLN A 62 -5.56 7.71 1.76
CA GLN A 62 -4.89 6.42 1.58
C GLN A 62 -3.50 6.39 2.24
N ARG A 63 -2.72 7.48 2.14
CA ARG A 63 -1.45 7.57 2.86
C ARG A 63 -1.64 7.67 4.38
N CYS A 64 -2.73 8.25 4.86
CA CYS A 64 -3.09 8.23 6.28
C CYS A 64 -3.43 6.81 6.74
N ALA A 65 -4.21 6.06 5.97
CA ALA A 65 -4.51 4.65 6.25
C ALA A 65 -3.22 3.79 6.25
N ALA A 66 -2.30 4.05 5.31
CA ALA A 66 -0.99 3.42 5.30
C ALA A 66 -0.16 3.78 6.54
N ALA A 67 -0.13 5.06 6.96
CA ALA A 67 0.56 5.50 8.18
C ALA A 67 0.00 4.78 9.42
N ARG A 68 -1.33 4.68 9.54
CA ARG A 68 -1.99 3.94 10.61
C ARG A 68 -1.60 2.45 10.61
N ALA A 69 -1.46 1.84 9.44
CA ALA A 69 -1.09 0.44 9.31
C ALA A 69 0.36 0.14 9.72
N ILE A 70 1.28 1.11 9.57
CA ILE A 70 2.72 0.91 9.78
C ILE A 70 3.26 1.50 11.08
N VAL A 71 2.48 2.35 11.78
CA VAL A 71 2.96 3.10 12.95
C VAL A 71 3.40 2.19 14.09
N THR A 72 2.79 1.02 14.24
CA THR A 72 3.15 0.00 15.23
C THR A 72 4.37 -0.84 14.83
N ARG A 73 5.05 -0.49 13.75
CA ARG A 73 6.22 -1.20 13.19
C ARG A 73 5.97 -2.70 13.00
N PRO A 74 4.91 -3.10 12.26
CA PRO A 74 4.61 -4.51 12.07
C PRO A 74 5.67 -5.20 11.20
N ALA A 75 5.89 -6.50 11.40
CA ALA A 75 6.75 -7.31 10.53
C ALA A 75 6.15 -7.54 9.14
N LEU A 76 4.82 -7.53 9.04
CA LEU A 76 4.06 -7.74 7.80
C LEU A 76 2.95 -6.71 7.66
N VAL A 77 2.89 -6.06 6.49
CA VAL A 77 1.78 -5.21 6.05
C VAL A 77 1.03 -5.93 4.95
N LEU A 78 -0.29 -6.02 5.10
CA LEU A 78 -1.21 -6.54 4.08
C LEU A 78 -1.90 -5.36 3.40
N ALA A 79 -1.83 -5.29 2.08
CA ALA A 79 -2.43 -4.23 1.28
C ALA A 79 -3.34 -4.86 0.21
N ASP A 80 -4.62 -4.51 0.27
CA ASP A 80 -5.65 -4.99 -0.64
C ASP A 80 -6.08 -3.85 -1.55
N GLU A 81 -5.73 -3.94 -2.83
CA GLU A 81 -5.95 -2.92 -3.87
C GLU A 81 -5.62 -1.49 -3.40
N PRO A 82 -4.43 -1.25 -2.83
CA PRO A 82 -4.14 0.02 -2.15
C PRO A 82 -4.14 1.24 -3.06
N THR A 83 -4.13 1.03 -4.38
CA THR A 83 -4.14 2.07 -5.41
C THR A 83 -5.44 2.14 -6.19
N GLY A 84 -6.39 1.23 -5.97
CA GLY A 84 -7.57 1.04 -6.81
C GLY A 84 -8.52 2.26 -6.90
N ALA A 85 -8.57 3.09 -5.86
CA ALA A 85 -9.38 4.31 -5.82
C ALA A 85 -8.58 5.60 -6.11
N LEU A 86 -7.32 5.50 -6.54
CA LEU A 86 -6.41 6.64 -6.68
C LEU A 86 -6.17 7.02 -8.15
N ASP A 87 -5.99 8.32 -8.39
CA ASP A 87 -5.39 8.79 -9.64
C ASP A 87 -3.94 8.33 -9.78
N SER A 88 -3.42 8.30 -11.01
CA SER A 88 -2.09 7.78 -11.32
C SER A 88 -0.94 8.46 -10.56
N ARG A 89 -1.08 9.76 -10.22
CA ARG A 89 -0.08 10.49 -9.47
C ARG A 89 -0.09 10.08 -8.00
N SER A 90 -1.27 10.01 -7.39
CA SER A 90 -1.46 9.58 -6.00
C SER A 90 -1.05 8.12 -5.80
N ALA A 91 -1.39 7.24 -6.75
CA ALA A 91 -0.97 5.84 -6.76
C ALA A 91 0.55 5.71 -6.76
N ARG A 92 1.23 6.43 -7.68
CA ARG A 92 2.70 6.43 -7.74
C ARG A 92 3.33 6.89 -6.43
N MET A 93 2.85 8.00 -5.87
CA MET A 93 3.36 8.53 -4.60
C MET A 93 3.21 7.51 -3.46
N LEU A 94 2.05 6.83 -3.37
CA LEU A 94 1.85 5.80 -2.34
C LEU A 94 2.85 4.64 -2.52
N LEU A 95 2.99 4.13 -3.75
CA LEU A 95 3.88 2.99 -4.03
C LEU A 95 5.35 3.33 -3.75
N GLU A 96 5.81 4.53 -4.10
CA GLU A 96 7.16 5.01 -3.77
C GLU A 96 7.38 5.03 -2.25
N ARG A 97 6.39 5.50 -1.46
CA ARG A 97 6.48 5.49 0.00
C ARG A 97 6.48 4.09 0.60
N LEU A 98 5.72 3.16 0.02
CA LEU A 98 5.73 1.76 0.45
C LEU A 98 7.07 1.06 0.11
N GLU A 99 7.66 1.38 -1.05
CA GLU A 99 8.99 0.88 -1.42
C GLU A 99 10.07 1.42 -0.47
N GLU A 100 10.07 2.73 -0.17
CA GLU A 100 10.94 3.35 0.82
C GLU A 100 10.80 2.70 2.20
N LEU A 101 9.57 2.45 2.65
CA LEU A 101 9.29 1.77 3.91
C LEU A 101 9.91 0.36 3.95
N ASN A 102 9.73 -0.42 2.89
CA ASN A 102 10.30 -1.75 2.78
C ASN A 102 11.83 -1.71 2.85
N GLN A 103 12.47 -0.74 2.17
CA GLN A 103 13.93 -0.59 2.17
C GLN A 103 14.48 -0.13 3.52
N ILE A 104 13.84 0.86 4.17
CA ILE A 104 14.34 1.47 5.42
C ILE A 104 14.05 0.57 6.63
N ARG A 105 12.85 0.02 6.72
CA ARG A 105 12.38 -0.74 7.90
C ARG A 105 12.42 -2.25 7.71
N GLN A 106 12.76 -2.73 6.51
CA GLN A 106 12.74 -4.16 6.16
C GLN A 106 11.38 -4.83 6.43
N THR A 107 10.31 -4.03 6.43
CA THR A 107 8.94 -4.51 6.62
C THR A 107 8.49 -5.28 5.39
N THR A 108 8.03 -6.51 5.54
CA THR A 108 7.44 -7.27 4.44
C THR A 108 6.08 -6.66 4.07
N ILE A 109 5.86 -6.42 2.78
CA ILE A 109 4.56 -5.93 2.28
C ILE A 109 4.00 -6.97 1.32
N LEU A 110 2.86 -7.56 1.69
CA LEU A 110 2.08 -8.43 0.81
C LEU A 110 0.92 -7.62 0.23
N MET A 111 0.92 -7.47 -1.08
CA MET A 111 -0.05 -6.66 -1.80
C MET A 111 -0.89 -7.54 -2.72
N VAL A 112 -2.20 -7.36 -2.68
CA VAL A 112 -3.14 -7.92 -3.67
C VAL A 112 -3.53 -6.81 -4.63
N THR A 113 -3.41 -7.06 -5.93
CA THR A 113 -3.80 -6.11 -6.97
C THR A 113 -4.03 -6.79 -8.31
N HIS A 114 -4.89 -6.24 -9.12
CA HIS A 114 -5.07 -6.59 -10.52
C HIS A 114 -4.35 -5.60 -11.46
N ASP A 115 -3.75 -4.54 -10.93
CA ASP A 115 -3.03 -3.54 -11.73
C ASP A 115 -1.57 -3.94 -11.93
N ALA A 116 -1.18 -4.14 -13.19
CA ALA A 116 0.18 -4.54 -13.56
C ALA A 116 1.25 -3.48 -13.21
N PHE A 117 0.88 -2.18 -13.20
CA PHE A 117 1.81 -1.12 -12.80
C PHE A 117 2.13 -1.22 -11.31
N THR A 118 1.12 -1.40 -10.48
CA THR A 118 1.26 -1.63 -9.04
C THR A 118 2.08 -2.89 -8.76
N ALA A 119 1.78 -4.01 -9.43
CA ALA A 119 2.54 -5.24 -9.32
C ALA A 119 4.02 -5.08 -9.70
N SER A 120 4.34 -4.22 -10.70
CA SER A 120 5.72 -3.97 -11.13
C SER A 120 6.60 -3.26 -10.10
N CYS A 121 6.00 -2.68 -9.06
CA CYS A 121 6.73 -2.06 -7.95
C CYS A 121 7.23 -3.12 -6.94
N CYS A 122 6.69 -4.34 -6.98
CA CYS A 122 7.06 -5.41 -6.09
C CYS A 122 8.37 -6.10 -6.52
N HIS A 123 9.03 -6.77 -5.56
CA HIS A 123 10.19 -7.61 -5.86
C HIS A 123 9.81 -8.97 -6.43
N ARG A 124 8.60 -9.44 -6.09
CA ARG A 124 8.07 -10.75 -6.47
C ARG A 124 6.57 -10.62 -6.74
N VAL A 125 6.10 -11.26 -7.80
CA VAL A 125 4.69 -11.30 -8.19
C VAL A 125 4.26 -12.75 -8.31
N ILE A 126 3.18 -13.10 -7.63
CA ILE A 126 2.56 -14.43 -7.68
C ILE A 126 1.22 -14.27 -8.40
N PHE A 127 1.05 -14.96 -9.51
CA PHE A 127 -0.20 -14.99 -10.24
C PHE A 127 -1.08 -16.12 -9.71
N LEU A 128 -2.31 -15.79 -9.36
CA LEU A 128 -3.31 -16.73 -8.92
C LEU A 128 -4.36 -16.91 -10.00
N ARG A 129 -4.74 -18.17 -10.26
CA ARG A 129 -5.84 -18.54 -11.15
C ARG A 129 -6.62 -19.69 -10.50
N ASP A 130 -7.95 -19.56 -10.44
CA ASP A 130 -8.85 -20.58 -9.88
C ASP A 130 -8.44 -21.07 -8.48
N GLY A 131 -7.94 -20.15 -7.65
CA GLY A 131 -7.49 -20.42 -6.27
C GLY A 131 -6.14 -21.14 -6.17
N GLN A 132 -5.40 -21.29 -7.28
CA GLN A 132 -4.09 -21.93 -7.32
C GLN A 132 -3.01 -20.97 -7.80
N ILE A 133 -1.75 -21.23 -7.41
CA ILE A 133 -0.60 -20.50 -7.94
C ILE A 133 -0.38 -20.96 -9.39
N PHE A 134 -0.56 -20.03 -10.32
CA PHE A 134 -0.33 -20.25 -11.75
C PHE A 134 1.15 -20.05 -12.11
N LEU A 135 1.74 -18.94 -11.67
CA LEU A 135 3.12 -18.56 -11.98
C LEU A 135 3.68 -17.62 -10.92
N GLU A 136 4.99 -17.66 -10.76
CA GLU A 136 5.73 -16.71 -9.94
C GLU A 136 6.80 -16.00 -10.78
N LEU A 137 6.87 -14.67 -10.68
CA LEU A 137 7.93 -13.85 -11.25
C LEU A 137 8.71 -13.13 -10.17
N SER A 138 10.04 -13.12 -10.29
CA SER A 138 10.92 -12.32 -9.44
C SER A 138 11.61 -11.24 -10.27
N ARG A 139 11.60 -9.99 -9.77
CA ARG A 139 12.23 -8.85 -10.45
C ARG A 139 13.74 -9.01 -10.55
N GLY A 140 14.38 -9.54 -9.50
CA GLY A 140 15.83 -9.70 -9.44
C GLY A 140 16.55 -8.39 -9.71
N GLY A 141 17.53 -8.42 -10.61
CA GLY A 141 18.27 -7.23 -11.06
C GLY A 141 17.65 -6.45 -12.22
N MET A 142 16.44 -6.80 -12.66
CA MET A 142 15.76 -6.08 -13.74
C MET A 142 15.28 -4.70 -13.30
N ASP A 143 15.30 -3.75 -14.24
CA ASP A 143 14.61 -2.49 -14.05
C ASP A 143 13.08 -2.70 -14.02
N ARG A 144 12.38 -1.74 -13.44
CA ARG A 144 10.92 -1.80 -13.28
C ARG A 144 10.17 -1.89 -14.62
N ARG A 145 10.68 -1.25 -15.69
CA ARG A 145 10.04 -1.24 -17.01
C ARG A 145 10.11 -2.61 -17.66
N ALA A 146 11.26 -3.27 -17.58
CA ALA A 146 11.43 -4.64 -18.08
C ALA A 146 10.57 -5.61 -17.30
N PHE A 147 10.49 -5.48 -15.99
CA PHE A 147 9.63 -6.31 -15.14
C PHE A 147 8.14 -6.11 -15.43
N PHE A 148 7.69 -4.86 -15.61
CA PHE A 148 6.33 -4.54 -16.05
C PHE A 148 5.99 -5.22 -17.37
N ALA A 149 6.88 -5.19 -18.37
CA ALA A 149 6.66 -5.84 -19.66
C ALA A 149 6.51 -7.36 -19.52
N GLN A 150 7.23 -8.01 -18.58
CA GLN A 150 7.04 -9.44 -18.32
C GLN A 150 5.66 -9.70 -17.67
N ILE A 151 5.25 -8.88 -16.70
CA ILE A 151 3.94 -9.00 -16.06
C ILE A 151 2.82 -8.91 -17.10
N ILE A 152 2.87 -7.92 -18.00
CA ILE A 152 1.88 -7.74 -19.06
C ILE A 152 1.79 -8.98 -19.97
N ARG A 153 2.92 -9.61 -20.32
CA ARG A 153 2.91 -10.83 -21.13
C ARG A 153 2.15 -11.96 -20.44
N VAL A 154 2.37 -12.15 -19.15
CA VAL A 154 1.66 -13.19 -18.38
C VAL A 154 0.16 -12.89 -18.29
N VAL A 155 -0.20 -11.63 -17.99
CA VAL A 155 -1.60 -11.21 -17.94
C VAL A 155 -2.30 -11.42 -19.27
N SER A 156 -1.64 -11.11 -20.41
CA SER A 156 -2.18 -11.34 -21.75
C SER A 156 -2.39 -12.82 -22.05
N GLN A 157 -1.50 -13.70 -21.61
CA GLN A 157 -1.66 -15.15 -21.74
C GLN A 157 -2.84 -15.68 -20.91
N LEU A 158 -2.98 -15.18 -19.68
CA LEU A 158 -4.11 -15.54 -18.81
C LEU A 158 -5.46 -15.07 -19.38
N GLY A 159 -5.50 -13.90 -20.04
CA GLY A 159 -6.71 -13.37 -20.69
C GLY A 159 -7.05 -14.06 -22.01
N GLY A 160 -6.04 -14.39 -22.84
CA GLY A 160 -6.24 -15.03 -24.14
C GLY A 160 -6.76 -16.46 -24.05
N GLU A 161 -6.38 -17.21 -23.02
CA GLU A 161 -6.93 -18.56 -22.79
C GLU A 161 -8.40 -18.56 -22.33
N MET A 162 -8.95 -17.42 -21.89
CA MET A 162 -10.38 -17.28 -21.57
C MET A 162 -11.24 -17.02 -22.83
N GLU A 163 -10.70 -16.47 -23.91
CA GLU A 163 -11.42 -16.27 -25.18
C GLU A 163 -11.59 -17.58 -25.97
N ASP A 164 -10.72 -18.57 -25.76
CA ASP A 164 -10.83 -19.88 -26.42
C ASP A 164 -11.86 -20.85 -25.76
N VAL A 165 -12.54 -20.43 -24.70
CA VAL A 165 -13.51 -21.24 -23.93
C VAL A 165 -14.96 -20.76 -24.14
N LEU A 166 -15.20 -19.71 -24.92
CA LEU A 166 -16.52 -19.21 -25.33
C LEU A 166 -16.81 -19.52 -26.81
#